data_c92e846741b7e5b05dcd10908fe30696
#
_entry.id   c92e846741b7e5b05dcd10908fe30696
#
_cell.length_a   1.000
_cell.length_b   1.000
_cell.length_c   1.000
_cell.angle_alpha   90.00
_cell.angle_beta   90.00
_cell.angle_gamma   90.00
#
_symmetry.space_group_name_H-M   'P 1'
#
loop_
_entity.id
_entity.type
_entity.pdbx_description
1 polymer ?
#
loop_
_entity_poly.entity_id
_entity_poly.type
_entity_poly.pdbx_seq_one_letter_code
_entity_poly.pdbx_strand_id
1 'polypeptide(L)'
;MTMKKKRQKRIFPRAVGAALAVAMLCLPLASCGFVEINYPGGGTTAAESTAATTPPATPSETSEPPKVMTFPDRTSDAANALAALPSVELGTADLIIANSYAAPDLFAPAEDDTLNAARRRRTELACARYDINLTITRADDAELLAALQKNAAAGDYYADLSVIPATSAALYFNASIAANLRELPYFVTPSDHHSAAGAGIAGSSCYFYCGDAVFDPDSIMTLYFNRTTAGAELTDSLYRRALGEGLTWEDLFTATAGRTVLCGDDGADTAFAADILCATLGIEFVSHPQGKSPTVNCDLDALATANTLIGRLASVCEISGESFDKFTRGEALFRFGTVSDIRRLYNLDCEWGILPVPMASTDGGYITLGAETRPVIACVGGAGRTELCGAALAALDAASGAWLGDAYADAALDTCLRDNNSYLTLRRVLDSDIRFDFAYLYAGATDELYGATIGAIRSCFEGRATLPDAIKSARSGADRELARVFE
;
A
#
# COMPACT_ATOMS: atom_id res chain seq x y z
N MET A 1 51.22 -19.05 43.73
CA MET A 1 50.09 -19.99 43.59
C MET A 1 48.97 -19.24 42.88
N THR A 2 49.00 -19.25 41.54
CA THR A 2 48.19 -18.37 40.68
C THR A 2 47.17 -19.22 39.96
N MET A 3 45.89 -19.10 40.34
CA MET A 3 44.81 -19.81 39.67
C MET A 3 44.38 -19.06 38.38
N LYS A 4 44.59 -19.68 37.23
CA LYS A 4 44.08 -19.27 35.94
C LYS A 4 42.59 -19.64 35.84
N LYS A 5 41.68 -18.63 35.78
CA LYS A 5 40.28 -18.83 35.40
C LYS A 5 40.18 -19.04 33.89
N LYS A 6 39.79 -20.24 33.48
CA LYS A 6 39.38 -20.57 32.09
C LYS A 6 38.09 -19.85 31.76
N ARG A 7 38.11 -18.96 30.74
CA ARG A 7 36.89 -18.45 30.08
C ARG A 7 36.31 -19.55 29.18
N GLN A 8 35.13 -20.06 29.52
CA GLN A 8 34.31 -20.87 28.63
C GLN A 8 33.69 -19.97 27.57
N LYS A 9 34.10 -20.15 26.31
CA LYS A 9 33.41 -19.59 25.15
C LYS A 9 32.10 -20.37 24.99
N ARG A 10 30.95 -19.72 25.17
CA ARG A 10 29.65 -20.25 24.74
C ARG A 10 29.59 -20.15 23.23
N ILE A 11 29.63 -21.27 22.56
CA ILE A 11 29.36 -21.43 21.14
C ILE A 11 27.84 -21.56 21.03
N PHE A 12 27.17 -20.56 20.48
CA PHE A 12 25.79 -20.72 20.03
C PHE A 12 25.79 -21.42 18.67
N PRO A 13 24.97 -22.44 18.45
CA PRO A 13 24.96 -23.15 17.19
C PRO A 13 24.22 -22.33 16.12
N ARG A 14 24.94 -21.97 15.07
CA ARG A 14 24.43 -21.49 13.78
C ARG A 14 23.83 -22.65 12.98
N ALA A 15 22.76 -23.26 13.43
CA ALA A 15 22.20 -24.42 12.75
C ALA A 15 20.66 -24.49 12.84
N VAL A 16 19.95 -23.35 12.63
CA VAL A 16 18.49 -23.38 12.49
C VAL A 16 18.03 -22.85 11.11
N GLY A 17 18.87 -22.15 10.37
CA GLY A 17 18.52 -21.65 9.04
C GLY A 17 18.59 -22.65 7.88
N ALA A 18 19.20 -23.82 8.05
CA ALA A 18 19.41 -24.77 6.96
C ALA A 18 18.43 -25.96 6.95
N ALA A 19 17.56 -26.11 7.95
CA ALA A 19 16.64 -27.24 8.05
C ALA A 19 15.24 -26.99 7.46
N LEU A 20 14.88 -25.74 7.15
CA LEU A 20 13.59 -25.42 6.50
C LEU A 20 13.62 -25.46 4.96
N ALA A 21 14.79 -25.39 4.36
CA ALA A 21 14.93 -25.42 2.89
C ALA A 21 14.91 -26.83 2.29
N VAL A 22 14.99 -27.90 3.09
CA VAL A 22 15.04 -29.30 2.59
C VAL A 22 13.71 -30.04 2.73
N ALA A 23 12.74 -29.49 3.47
CA ALA A 23 11.42 -30.15 3.68
C ALA A 23 10.38 -29.83 2.58
N MET A 24 10.67 -28.93 1.63
CA MET A 24 9.76 -28.59 0.51
C MET A 24 10.03 -29.34 -0.81
N LEU A 25 10.94 -30.31 -0.82
CA LEU A 25 11.35 -31.00 -2.05
C LEU A 25 10.72 -32.36 -2.27
N CYS A 26 9.74 -32.78 -1.46
CA CYS A 26 9.06 -34.07 -1.61
C CYS A 26 7.55 -33.99 -1.43
N LEU A 27 6.85 -33.23 -2.31
CA LEU A 27 5.42 -33.43 -2.51
C LEU A 27 5.16 -33.65 -4.01
N PRO A 28 4.35 -34.67 -4.37
CA PRO A 28 4.14 -35.03 -5.77
C PRO A 28 3.28 -33.94 -6.47
N LEU A 29 3.63 -33.65 -7.69
CA LEU A 29 2.87 -32.87 -8.67
C LEU A 29 1.44 -33.44 -8.78
N ALA A 30 0.50 -32.79 -8.10
CA ALA A 30 -0.91 -32.96 -8.37
C ALA A 30 -1.32 -31.87 -9.36
N SER A 31 -1.73 -32.30 -10.52
CA SER A 31 -2.24 -31.56 -11.66
C SER A 31 -3.16 -30.43 -11.22
N CYS A 32 -2.81 -29.17 -11.57
CA CYS A 32 -3.72 -28.04 -11.51
C CYS A 32 -4.80 -28.23 -12.58
N GLY A 33 -5.99 -28.63 -12.14
CA GLY A 33 -7.19 -28.51 -12.97
C GLY A 33 -7.59 -27.03 -13.05
N PHE A 34 -7.69 -26.53 -14.27
CA PHE A 34 -8.32 -25.24 -14.56
C PHE A 34 -9.78 -25.30 -14.10
N VAL A 35 -10.18 -24.40 -13.20
CA VAL A 35 -11.59 -24.14 -12.94
C VAL A 35 -12.03 -23.07 -13.92
N GLU A 36 -12.71 -23.49 -14.99
CA GLU A 36 -13.50 -22.60 -15.84
C GLU A 36 -14.71 -22.13 -15.05
N ILE A 37 -14.78 -20.83 -14.74
CA ILE A 37 -15.99 -20.22 -14.22
C ILE A 37 -16.84 -19.80 -15.41
N ASN A 38 -17.81 -20.64 -15.77
CA ASN A 38 -18.84 -20.33 -16.76
C ASN A 38 -19.88 -19.40 -16.14
N TYR A 39 -20.00 -18.17 -16.68
CA TYR A 39 -21.14 -17.31 -16.45
C TYR A 39 -22.31 -17.78 -17.30
N PRO A 40 -23.52 -18.03 -16.76
CA PRO A 40 -24.68 -18.38 -17.58
C PRO A 40 -25.21 -17.12 -18.28
N GLY A 41 -25.09 -17.12 -19.60
CA GLY A 41 -25.70 -16.16 -20.48
C GLY A 41 -27.22 -16.30 -20.47
N GLY A 42 -27.90 -15.15 -20.55
CA GLY A 42 -29.37 -15.07 -20.58
C GLY A 42 -30.03 -15.85 -21.70
N GLY A 43 -31.04 -16.56 -21.35
CA GLY A 43 -32.01 -17.18 -22.26
C GLY A 43 -33.41 -16.90 -21.76
N THR A 44 -34.13 -16.09 -22.51
CA THR A 44 -35.57 -15.82 -22.37
C THR A 44 -36.40 -17.07 -22.66
N THR A 45 -37.25 -17.51 -21.74
CA THR A 45 -38.48 -18.22 -22.07
C THR A 45 -39.60 -17.84 -21.08
N ALA A 46 -40.66 -17.33 -21.66
CA ALA A 46 -41.91 -17.02 -20.99
C ALA A 46 -42.62 -18.29 -20.53
N ALA A 47 -43.16 -18.27 -19.33
CA ALA A 47 -44.22 -19.17 -18.91
C ALA A 47 -45.21 -18.40 -18.03
N GLU A 48 -46.43 -18.31 -18.51
CA GLU A 48 -47.63 -17.84 -17.79
C GLU A 48 -47.93 -18.74 -16.59
N SER A 49 -48.25 -18.14 -15.45
CA SER A 49 -49.18 -18.76 -14.50
C SER A 49 -49.70 -17.78 -13.44
N THR A 50 -51.00 -17.52 -13.53
CA THR A 50 -52.00 -17.33 -12.49
C THR A 50 -51.80 -16.38 -11.31
N ALA A 51 -52.69 -15.41 -11.26
CA ALA A 51 -52.93 -14.40 -10.26
C ALA A 51 -53.21 -14.94 -8.85
N ALA A 52 -52.56 -14.32 -7.88
CA ALA A 52 -53.03 -14.23 -6.50
C ALA A 52 -53.08 -12.74 -6.12
N THR A 53 -54.23 -12.24 -5.79
CA THR A 53 -54.58 -10.89 -5.38
C THR A 53 -54.00 -10.59 -3.99
N THR A 54 -53.08 -9.64 -3.90
CA THR A 54 -52.64 -9.03 -2.64
C THR A 54 -53.09 -7.57 -2.59
N PRO A 55 -53.49 -7.00 -1.43
CA PRO A 55 -54.07 -5.66 -1.33
C PRO A 55 -53.03 -4.57 -1.62
N PRO A 56 -53.43 -3.34 -1.98
CA PRO A 56 -52.53 -2.30 -2.44
C PRO A 56 -51.65 -1.79 -1.31
N ALA A 57 -50.35 -1.90 -1.52
CA ALA A 57 -49.37 -1.23 -0.70
C ALA A 57 -49.42 0.28 -0.97
N THR A 58 -49.36 1.06 0.10
CA THR A 58 -49.23 2.52 0.13
C THR A 58 -48.00 2.94 -0.74
N PRO A 59 -48.11 4.02 -1.51
CA PRO A 59 -46.96 4.46 -2.32
C PRO A 59 -45.82 4.85 -1.41
N SER A 60 -44.75 4.09 -1.47
CA SER A 60 -43.46 4.46 -0.93
C SER A 60 -42.97 5.69 -1.70
N GLU A 61 -42.55 6.71 -0.98
CA GLU A 61 -41.91 7.92 -1.52
C GLU A 61 -40.86 7.50 -2.53
N THR A 62 -40.98 8.00 -3.74
CA THR A 62 -40.00 7.89 -4.81
C THR A 62 -38.75 8.66 -4.33
N SER A 63 -37.78 7.95 -3.80
CA SER A 63 -36.44 8.51 -3.64
C SER A 63 -35.93 8.89 -5.05
N GLU A 64 -35.64 10.16 -5.26
CA GLU A 64 -34.95 10.59 -6.48
C GLU A 64 -33.73 9.68 -6.68
N PRO A 65 -33.42 9.24 -7.92
CA PRO A 65 -32.23 8.50 -8.20
C PRO A 65 -31.01 9.33 -7.72
N PRO A 66 -30.00 8.72 -7.11
CA PRO A 66 -28.85 9.42 -6.61
C PRO A 66 -28.26 10.27 -7.74
N LYS A 67 -28.04 11.55 -7.46
CA LYS A 67 -27.46 12.49 -8.40
C LYS A 67 -26.04 12.00 -8.67
N VAL A 68 -25.82 11.36 -9.80
CA VAL A 68 -24.50 10.92 -10.23
C VAL A 68 -23.68 12.19 -10.37
N MET A 69 -22.72 12.38 -9.45
CA MET A 69 -21.73 13.45 -9.60
C MET A 69 -20.83 13.05 -10.76
N THR A 70 -20.96 13.76 -11.88
CA THR A 70 -20.01 13.64 -12.98
C THR A 70 -18.73 14.39 -12.57
N PHE A 71 -17.63 13.65 -12.51
CA PHE A 71 -16.32 14.24 -12.25
C PHE A 71 -15.70 14.72 -13.56
N PRO A 72 -14.87 15.79 -13.53
CA PRO A 72 -14.18 16.27 -14.72
C PRO A 72 -13.25 15.19 -15.28
N ASP A 73 -13.19 15.06 -16.61
CA ASP A 73 -12.17 14.25 -17.29
C ASP A 73 -10.79 14.88 -17.05
N ARG A 74 -9.97 14.22 -16.23
CA ARG A 74 -8.60 14.67 -15.90
C ARG A 74 -7.53 14.16 -16.88
N THR A 75 -7.92 13.53 -17.98
CA THR A 75 -6.95 13.08 -19.02
C THR A 75 -6.19 14.27 -19.62
N SER A 76 -6.82 15.46 -19.68
CA SER A 76 -6.16 16.70 -20.10
C SER A 76 -5.03 17.13 -19.14
N ASP A 77 -5.16 16.84 -17.84
CA ASP A 77 -4.14 17.16 -16.84
C ASP A 77 -2.90 16.30 -17.05
N ALA A 78 -3.06 15.02 -17.34
CA ALA A 78 -1.97 14.13 -17.72
C ALA A 78 -1.23 14.60 -18.97
N ALA A 79 -1.97 15.06 -20.01
CA ALA A 79 -1.36 15.59 -21.23
C ALA A 79 -0.56 16.88 -20.97
N ASN A 80 -1.07 17.76 -20.10
CA ASN A 80 -0.38 18.98 -19.70
C ASN A 80 0.88 18.68 -18.88
N ALA A 81 0.81 17.74 -17.93
CA ALA A 81 1.94 17.31 -17.13
C ALA A 81 3.06 16.70 -18.01
N LEU A 82 2.69 15.86 -18.96
CA LEU A 82 3.64 15.29 -19.93
C LEU A 82 4.27 16.37 -20.84
N ALA A 83 3.49 17.38 -21.27
CA ALA A 83 4.01 18.47 -22.08
C ALA A 83 5.02 19.35 -21.33
N ALA A 84 4.91 19.44 -20.00
CA ALA A 84 5.84 20.18 -19.14
C ALA A 84 7.20 19.46 -18.95
N LEU A 85 7.28 18.15 -19.24
CA LEU A 85 8.54 17.41 -19.16
C LEU A 85 9.55 17.85 -20.22
N PRO A 86 10.87 17.77 -19.92
CA PRO A 86 11.93 18.09 -20.88
C PRO A 86 11.78 17.31 -22.19
N SER A 87 12.18 17.93 -23.31
CA SER A 87 12.31 17.22 -24.56
C SER A 87 13.60 16.42 -24.57
N VAL A 88 13.49 15.12 -24.83
CA VAL A 88 14.60 14.16 -24.92
C VAL A 88 14.50 13.44 -26.24
N GLU A 89 15.59 13.32 -26.97
CA GLU A 89 15.66 12.57 -28.22
C GLU A 89 16.28 11.20 -27.93
N LEU A 90 15.44 10.24 -27.52
CA LEU A 90 15.88 8.85 -27.30
C LEU A 90 15.92 8.04 -28.59
N GLY A 91 15.36 8.59 -29.71
CA GLY A 91 14.98 7.78 -30.85
C GLY A 91 13.86 6.79 -30.46
N THR A 92 13.53 5.86 -31.34
CA THR A 92 12.64 4.74 -30.97
C THR A 92 13.40 3.83 -30.00
N ALA A 93 13.00 3.84 -28.71
CA ALA A 93 13.70 3.13 -27.66
C ALA A 93 12.85 1.96 -27.09
N ASP A 94 13.48 0.80 -26.93
CA ASP A 94 12.86 -0.35 -26.27
C ASP A 94 13.09 -0.26 -24.75
N LEU A 95 12.00 -0.26 -23.96
CA LEU A 95 12.01 -0.28 -22.50
C LEU A 95 11.46 -1.61 -22.00
N ILE A 96 12.18 -2.29 -21.12
CA ILE A 96 11.72 -3.52 -20.47
C ILE A 96 11.44 -3.25 -19.01
N ILE A 97 10.18 -3.48 -18.60
CA ILE A 97 9.80 -3.52 -17.18
C ILE A 97 9.63 -4.96 -16.75
N ALA A 98 10.44 -5.42 -15.81
CA ALA A 98 10.28 -6.71 -15.17
C ALA A 98 9.39 -6.58 -13.94
N ASN A 99 8.29 -7.33 -13.88
CA ASN A 99 7.28 -7.21 -12.84
C ASN A 99 7.18 -8.53 -12.06
N SER A 100 7.51 -8.50 -10.78
CA SER A 100 7.27 -9.59 -9.84
C SER A 100 6.11 -9.32 -8.87
N TYR A 101 5.52 -8.14 -8.98
CA TYR A 101 4.37 -7.79 -8.16
C TYR A 101 3.14 -8.63 -8.55
N ALA A 102 2.54 -9.31 -7.57
CA ALA A 102 1.45 -10.27 -7.79
C ALA A 102 0.10 -9.62 -8.13
N ALA A 103 -0.04 -8.32 -7.95
CA ALA A 103 -1.26 -7.58 -8.26
C ALA A 103 -1.49 -7.44 -9.77
N PRO A 104 -2.63 -6.90 -10.18
CA PRO A 104 -2.95 -6.71 -11.58
C PRO A 104 -1.84 -5.91 -12.28
N ASP A 105 -1.71 -6.12 -13.58
CA ASP A 105 -0.75 -5.41 -14.40
C ASP A 105 -0.99 -3.91 -14.34
N LEU A 106 -0.04 -3.17 -13.79
CA LEU A 106 -0.16 -1.73 -13.61
C LEU A 106 0.05 -0.94 -14.92
N PHE A 107 0.60 -1.56 -15.97
CA PHE A 107 1.05 -0.86 -17.17
C PHE A 107 0.29 -1.30 -18.43
N ALA A 108 0.08 -2.59 -18.63
CA ALA A 108 -0.55 -3.15 -19.81
C ALA A 108 -1.56 -4.26 -19.45
N PRO A 109 -2.59 -3.95 -18.64
CA PRO A 109 -3.57 -4.95 -18.21
C PRO A 109 -4.37 -5.49 -19.42
N ALA A 110 -4.62 -6.79 -19.41
CA ALA A 110 -5.35 -7.47 -20.49
C ALA A 110 -6.88 -7.35 -20.34
N GLU A 111 -7.37 -7.21 -19.11
CA GLU A 111 -8.80 -7.09 -18.83
C GLU A 111 -9.36 -5.74 -19.28
N ASP A 112 -10.62 -5.72 -19.70
CA ASP A 112 -11.26 -4.52 -20.26
C ASP A 112 -12.33 -3.97 -19.30
N ASP A 113 -11.88 -3.31 -18.25
CA ASP A 113 -12.70 -2.51 -17.34
C ASP A 113 -12.25 -1.05 -17.32
N THR A 114 -13.00 -0.18 -16.65
CA THR A 114 -12.74 1.27 -16.59
C THR A 114 -11.34 1.59 -16.07
N LEU A 115 -10.90 0.94 -15.00
CA LEU A 115 -9.58 1.17 -14.43
C LEU A 115 -8.47 0.69 -15.35
N ASN A 116 -8.62 -0.51 -15.91
CA ASN A 116 -7.62 -1.08 -16.80
C ASN A 116 -7.52 -0.31 -18.13
N ALA A 117 -8.63 0.22 -18.65
CA ALA A 117 -8.62 1.15 -19.77
C ALA A 117 -7.83 2.42 -19.43
N ALA A 118 -8.02 2.98 -18.24
CA ALA A 118 -7.26 4.12 -17.75
C ALA A 118 -5.76 3.81 -17.60
N ARG A 119 -5.39 2.66 -17.06
CA ARG A 119 -3.99 2.20 -16.95
C ARG A 119 -3.33 2.06 -18.31
N ARG A 120 -3.99 1.43 -19.30
CA ARG A 120 -3.49 1.34 -20.67
C ARG A 120 -3.29 2.73 -21.28
N ARG A 121 -4.30 3.58 -21.17
CA ARG A 121 -4.24 4.94 -21.71
C ARG A 121 -3.12 5.76 -21.08
N ARG A 122 -2.91 5.69 -19.77
CA ARG A 122 -1.78 6.31 -19.09
C ARG A 122 -0.44 5.85 -19.68
N THR A 123 -0.28 4.55 -19.86
CA THR A 123 0.95 3.96 -20.38
C THR A 123 1.20 4.37 -21.85
N GLU A 124 0.15 4.37 -22.68
CA GLU A 124 0.23 4.88 -24.06
C GLU A 124 0.70 6.34 -24.12
N LEU A 125 0.12 7.22 -23.30
CA LEU A 125 0.50 8.63 -23.23
C LEU A 125 1.95 8.80 -22.79
N ALA A 126 2.38 8.07 -21.76
CA ALA A 126 3.77 8.11 -21.28
C ALA A 126 4.75 7.62 -22.34
N CYS A 127 4.48 6.49 -22.98
CA CYS A 127 5.32 5.94 -24.05
C CYS A 127 5.38 6.86 -25.27
N ALA A 128 4.25 7.43 -25.67
CA ALA A 128 4.19 8.34 -26.82
C ALA A 128 4.99 9.64 -26.62
N ARG A 129 5.21 10.07 -25.36
CA ARG A 129 5.98 11.28 -25.04
C ARG A 129 7.42 11.20 -25.53
N TYR A 130 8.02 10.01 -25.52
CA TYR A 130 9.43 9.79 -25.80
C TYR A 130 9.68 8.68 -26.84
N ASP A 131 8.68 8.28 -27.62
CA ASP A 131 8.74 7.21 -28.63
C ASP A 131 9.29 5.88 -28.06
N ILE A 132 8.71 5.43 -26.96
CA ILE A 132 9.12 4.22 -26.21
C ILE A 132 8.27 3.03 -26.63
N ASN A 133 8.93 1.93 -27.02
CA ASN A 133 8.31 0.60 -27.12
C ASN A 133 8.42 -0.11 -25.78
N LEU A 134 7.29 -0.30 -25.10
CA LEU A 134 7.26 -0.94 -23.78
C LEU A 134 7.06 -2.44 -23.89
N THR A 135 7.92 -3.20 -23.21
CA THR A 135 7.77 -4.65 -22.98
C THR A 135 7.64 -4.92 -21.48
N ILE A 136 6.61 -5.68 -21.10
CA ILE A 136 6.44 -6.14 -19.71
C ILE A 136 6.78 -7.61 -19.64
N THR A 137 7.71 -7.98 -18.76
CA THR A 137 8.02 -9.38 -18.42
C THR A 137 7.55 -9.69 -17.02
N ARG A 138 7.10 -10.91 -16.78
CA ARG A 138 6.66 -11.36 -15.45
C ARG A 138 7.49 -12.54 -14.99
N ALA A 139 7.86 -12.52 -13.73
CA ALA A 139 8.50 -13.62 -13.02
C ALA A 139 8.07 -13.54 -11.54
N ASP A 140 8.18 -14.61 -10.78
CA ASP A 140 8.08 -14.44 -9.34
C ASP A 140 9.32 -13.71 -8.77
N ASP A 141 9.19 -13.19 -7.54
CA ASP A 141 10.18 -12.26 -6.99
C ASP A 141 11.56 -12.89 -6.81
N ALA A 142 11.61 -14.15 -6.38
CA ALA A 142 12.88 -14.86 -6.19
C ALA A 142 13.57 -15.17 -7.53
N GLU A 143 12.80 -15.56 -8.54
CA GLU A 143 13.29 -15.81 -9.89
C GLU A 143 13.81 -14.52 -10.54
N LEU A 144 13.06 -13.40 -10.37
CA LEU A 144 13.46 -12.11 -10.91
C LEU A 144 14.75 -11.61 -10.27
N LEU A 145 14.85 -11.65 -8.94
CA LEU A 145 16.06 -11.26 -8.21
C LEU A 145 17.27 -12.08 -8.67
N ALA A 146 17.12 -13.41 -8.78
CA ALA A 146 18.19 -14.29 -9.22
C ALA A 146 18.60 -14.01 -10.68
N ALA A 147 17.65 -13.73 -11.58
CA ALA A 147 17.93 -13.37 -12.95
C ALA A 147 18.70 -12.04 -13.04
N LEU A 148 18.28 -11.02 -12.32
CA LEU A 148 18.95 -9.73 -12.27
C LEU A 148 20.38 -9.84 -11.73
N GLN A 149 20.59 -10.56 -10.63
CA GLN A 149 21.94 -10.80 -10.06
C GLN A 149 22.84 -11.53 -11.04
N LYS A 150 22.33 -12.57 -11.71
CA LYS A 150 23.07 -13.34 -12.69
C LYS A 150 23.52 -12.47 -13.87
N ASN A 151 22.61 -11.68 -14.43
CA ASN A 151 22.91 -10.82 -15.58
C ASN A 151 23.85 -9.68 -15.19
N ALA A 152 23.66 -9.04 -14.03
CA ALA A 152 24.57 -8.03 -13.52
C ALA A 152 25.99 -8.57 -13.33
N ALA A 153 26.16 -9.77 -12.79
CA ALA A 153 27.45 -10.43 -12.64
C ALA A 153 28.12 -10.79 -13.98
N ALA A 154 27.33 -11.03 -15.02
CA ALA A 154 27.82 -11.29 -16.38
C ALA A 154 28.13 -9.99 -17.17
N GLY A 155 27.75 -8.82 -16.65
CA GLY A 155 27.77 -7.57 -17.38
C GLY A 155 26.73 -7.53 -18.52
N ASP A 156 25.66 -8.28 -18.36
CA ASP A 156 24.59 -8.46 -19.34
C ASP A 156 23.32 -7.69 -18.90
N TYR A 157 22.36 -7.64 -19.78
CA TYR A 157 21.13 -6.86 -19.61
C TYR A 157 19.91 -7.78 -19.47
N TYR A 158 19.01 -7.47 -18.51
CA TYR A 158 17.77 -8.21 -18.32
C TYR A 158 16.53 -7.32 -18.39
N ALA A 159 16.53 -6.20 -17.70
CA ALA A 159 15.44 -5.22 -17.66
C ALA A 159 15.98 -3.83 -17.35
N ASP A 160 15.18 -2.80 -17.65
CA ASP A 160 15.48 -1.40 -17.33
C ASP A 160 14.95 -1.03 -15.95
N LEU A 161 13.69 -1.34 -15.73
CA LEU A 161 12.98 -1.09 -14.48
C LEU A 161 12.45 -2.42 -13.93
N SER A 162 12.39 -2.52 -12.62
CA SER A 162 11.80 -3.65 -11.93
C SER A 162 10.70 -3.17 -10.99
N VAL A 163 9.49 -3.74 -11.13
CA VAL A 163 8.37 -3.51 -10.21
C VAL A 163 8.31 -4.69 -9.26
N ILE A 164 8.47 -4.41 -7.99
CA ILE A 164 8.59 -5.40 -6.92
C ILE A 164 7.67 -5.03 -5.76
N PRO A 165 7.26 -5.98 -4.92
CA PRO A 165 6.63 -5.63 -3.64
C PRO A 165 7.64 -4.88 -2.75
N ALA A 166 7.18 -3.90 -1.99
CA ALA A 166 8.04 -3.10 -1.11
C ALA A 166 8.79 -3.97 -0.08
N THR A 167 8.20 -5.07 0.36
CA THR A 167 8.85 -6.07 1.24
C THR A 167 10.12 -6.68 0.65
N SER A 168 10.29 -6.65 -0.67
CA SER A 168 11.48 -7.17 -1.36
C SER A 168 12.57 -6.12 -1.57
N ALA A 169 12.28 -4.84 -1.34
CA ALA A 169 13.21 -3.74 -1.61
C ALA A 169 14.58 -3.93 -0.92
N ALA A 170 14.57 -4.36 0.34
CA ALA A 170 15.81 -4.62 1.09
C ALA A 170 16.70 -5.69 0.43
N LEU A 171 16.12 -6.70 -0.21
CA LEU A 171 16.87 -7.75 -0.92
C LEU A 171 17.57 -7.18 -2.17
N TYR A 172 16.88 -6.32 -2.92
CA TYR A 172 17.43 -5.64 -4.10
C TYR A 172 18.53 -4.65 -3.72
N PHE A 173 18.33 -3.92 -2.62
CA PHE A 173 19.32 -3.03 -2.06
C PHE A 173 20.58 -3.79 -1.61
N ASN A 174 20.42 -4.85 -0.82
CA ASN A 174 21.54 -5.68 -0.34
C ASN A 174 22.29 -6.39 -1.47
N ALA A 175 21.61 -6.69 -2.58
CA ALA A 175 22.21 -7.26 -3.77
C ALA A 175 22.96 -6.23 -4.64
N SER A 176 22.87 -4.93 -4.31
CA SER A 176 23.49 -3.82 -5.06
C SER A 176 23.07 -3.77 -6.53
N ILE A 177 21.83 -4.15 -6.84
CA ILE A 177 21.30 -4.14 -8.22
C ILE A 177 20.43 -2.93 -8.51
N ALA A 178 19.95 -2.23 -7.51
CA ALA A 178 19.17 -1.00 -7.65
C ALA A 178 20.10 0.20 -7.83
N ALA A 179 19.94 0.95 -8.92
CA ALA A 179 20.66 2.20 -9.16
C ALA A 179 20.07 3.35 -8.33
N ASN A 180 20.91 4.33 -7.99
CA ASN A 180 20.45 5.56 -7.36
C ASN A 180 19.61 6.38 -8.35
N LEU A 181 18.32 6.47 -8.15
CA LEU A 181 17.38 7.16 -9.03
C LEU A 181 17.70 8.66 -9.17
N ARG A 182 18.31 9.30 -8.18
CA ARG A 182 18.72 10.72 -8.25
C ARG A 182 19.87 10.97 -9.21
N GLU A 183 20.58 9.93 -9.64
CA GLU A 183 21.62 10.00 -10.65
C GLU A 183 21.09 9.78 -12.06
N LEU A 184 19.79 9.41 -12.20
CA LEU A 184 19.17 9.26 -13.50
C LEU A 184 18.87 10.64 -14.10
N PRO A 185 19.25 10.88 -15.38
CA PRO A 185 18.80 12.06 -16.09
C PRO A 185 17.27 12.11 -16.13
N TYR A 186 16.69 13.32 -16.01
CA TYR A 186 15.26 13.57 -16.06
C TYR A 186 14.42 12.99 -14.91
N PHE A 187 15.01 12.21 -14.01
CA PHE A 187 14.29 11.80 -12.81
C PHE A 187 13.93 13.04 -11.97
N VAL A 188 12.65 13.26 -11.84
CA VAL A 188 12.10 14.28 -10.95
C VAL A 188 11.60 13.55 -9.71
N THR A 189 11.98 14.01 -8.53
CA THR A 189 11.37 13.50 -7.29
C THR A 189 9.86 13.66 -7.44
N PRO A 190 9.06 12.60 -7.23
CA PRO A 190 7.64 12.62 -7.50
C PRO A 190 6.94 13.82 -6.87
N SER A 191 5.93 14.32 -7.56
CA SER A 191 5.11 15.45 -7.12
C SER A 191 4.35 15.14 -5.83
N ASP A 192 3.97 16.17 -5.12
CA ASP A 192 3.45 16.22 -3.75
C ASP A 192 2.10 15.49 -3.51
N HIS A 193 1.55 14.75 -4.47
CA HIS A 193 0.26 14.09 -4.28
C HIS A 193 0.31 12.90 -3.32
N HIS A 194 1.49 12.24 -3.19
CA HIS A 194 1.67 11.17 -2.23
C HIS A 194 3.06 11.28 -1.60
N SER A 195 3.13 11.61 -0.34
CA SER A 195 4.40 11.69 0.42
C SER A 195 5.14 10.34 0.54
N ALA A 196 4.53 9.25 0.06
CA ALA A 196 5.17 7.96 -0.16
C ALA A 196 6.48 8.03 -0.95
N ALA A 197 6.62 9.01 -1.84
CA ALA A 197 7.84 9.24 -2.61
C ALA A 197 9.09 9.46 -1.74
N GLY A 198 8.91 10.02 -0.55
CA GLY A 198 10.01 10.22 0.40
C GLY A 198 10.58 8.93 0.98
N ALA A 199 9.82 7.85 1.02
CA ALA A 199 10.23 6.58 1.62
C ALA A 199 11.43 5.93 0.91
N GLY A 200 11.60 6.18 -0.40
CA GLY A 200 12.75 5.68 -1.16
C GLY A 200 14.05 6.47 -0.94
N ILE A 201 14.00 7.59 -0.21
CA ILE A 201 15.15 8.50 -0.02
C ILE A 201 15.96 8.07 1.21
N ALA A 202 17.25 7.87 1.02
CA ALA A 202 18.21 7.59 2.06
C ALA A 202 19.34 8.64 1.97
N GLY A 203 19.24 9.72 2.74
CA GLY A 203 20.22 10.83 2.69
C GLY A 203 20.25 11.52 1.32
N SER A 204 21.32 11.33 0.56
CA SER A 204 21.48 11.86 -0.80
C SER A 204 21.03 10.91 -1.91
N SER A 205 20.68 9.68 -1.59
CA SER A 205 20.34 8.62 -2.54
C SER A 205 18.84 8.28 -2.51
N CYS A 206 18.33 7.74 -3.61
CA CYS A 206 16.98 7.21 -3.73
C CYS A 206 17.05 5.95 -4.59
N TYR A 207 16.75 4.78 -4.02
CA TYR A 207 16.86 3.50 -4.73
C TYR A 207 15.52 2.96 -5.19
N PHE A 208 14.44 3.40 -4.57
CA PHE A 208 13.10 2.92 -4.85
C PHE A 208 12.14 4.08 -5.06
N TYR A 209 11.37 3.98 -6.14
CA TYR A 209 10.31 4.91 -6.45
C TYR A 209 8.96 4.35 -5.94
N CYS A 210 8.23 5.15 -5.17
CA CYS A 210 6.95 4.79 -4.54
C CYS A 210 5.80 5.74 -4.94
N GLY A 211 5.91 6.44 -6.08
CA GLY A 211 4.97 7.47 -6.52
C GLY A 211 3.85 6.96 -7.43
N ASP A 212 3.24 7.89 -8.17
CA ASP A 212 2.03 7.66 -8.96
C ASP A 212 2.21 6.68 -10.12
N ALA A 213 3.43 6.51 -10.67
CA ALA A 213 3.68 5.52 -11.72
C ALA A 213 3.34 4.08 -11.31
N VAL A 214 3.40 3.79 -10.00
CA VAL A 214 3.00 2.50 -9.41
C VAL A 214 1.79 2.64 -8.50
N PHE A 215 0.90 3.58 -8.79
CA PHE A 215 -0.33 3.76 -8.03
C PHE A 215 -1.18 2.50 -8.06
N ASP A 216 -1.25 1.84 -6.90
CA ASP A 216 -2.09 0.68 -6.66
C ASP A 216 -3.09 0.98 -5.55
N PRO A 217 -4.33 1.36 -5.91
CA PRO A 217 -5.39 1.66 -4.95
C PRO A 217 -5.70 0.51 -4.01
N ASP A 218 -5.53 -0.72 -4.48
CA ASP A 218 -5.81 -1.93 -3.68
C ASP A 218 -4.93 -2.04 -2.44
N SER A 219 -3.73 -1.46 -2.48
CA SER A 219 -2.78 -1.45 -1.37
C SER A 219 -3.01 -0.32 -0.36
N ILE A 220 -3.97 0.58 -0.59
CA ILE A 220 -4.23 1.71 0.31
C ILE A 220 -5.03 1.25 1.52
N MET A 221 -4.60 1.70 2.69
CA MET A 221 -5.27 1.37 3.94
C MET A 221 -6.47 2.26 4.20
N THR A 222 -7.51 1.64 4.75
CA THR A 222 -8.80 2.27 4.99
C THR A 222 -9.47 1.70 6.23
N LEU A 223 -10.57 2.29 6.64
CA LEU A 223 -11.40 1.85 7.74
C LEU A 223 -12.78 1.41 7.21
N TYR A 224 -13.16 0.19 7.50
CA TYR A 224 -14.50 -0.31 7.26
C TYR A 224 -15.35 -0.24 8.52
N PHE A 225 -16.66 -0.06 8.37
CA PHE A 225 -17.58 -0.17 9.48
C PHE A 225 -18.82 -0.99 9.12
N ASN A 226 -19.32 -1.76 10.07
CA ASN A 226 -20.50 -2.56 9.91
C ASN A 226 -21.73 -1.67 10.16
N ARG A 227 -22.50 -1.37 9.12
CA ARG A 227 -23.67 -0.46 9.16
C ARG A 227 -24.83 -1.04 9.96
N THR A 228 -25.01 -2.36 9.92
CA THR A 228 -26.03 -3.05 10.72
C THR A 228 -25.74 -2.88 12.21
N THR A 229 -24.45 -3.06 12.59
CA THR A 229 -24.02 -2.87 13.99
C THR A 229 -24.02 -1.41 14.41
N ALA A 230 -23.71 -0.48 13.50
CA ALA A 230 -23.73 0.95 13.75
C ALA A 230 -25.16 1.48 13.98
N GLY A 231 -26.12 1.01 13.18
CA GLY A 231 -27.46 1.60 13.09
C GLY A 231 -27.46 2.91 12.28
N ALA A 232 -28.64 3.42 11.97
CA ALA A 232 -28.81 4.55 11.06
C ALA A 232 -28.13 5.85 11.58
N GLU A 233 -28.37 6.22 12.84
CA GLU A 233 -27.86 7.47 13.41
C GLU A 233 -26.33 7.55 13.41
N LEU A 234 -25.64 6.47 13.82
CA LEU A 234 -24.20 6.43 13.81
C LEU A 234 -23.66 6.37 12.38
N THR A 235 -24.30 5.62 11.49
CA THR A 235 -23.93 5.57 10.06
C THR A 235 -23.95 6.96 9.43
N ASP A 236 -25.03 7.73 9.61
CA ASP A 236 -25.15 9.09 9.09
C ASP A 236 -24.11 10.03 9.70
N SER A 237 -23.83 9.88 11.00
CA SER A 237 -22.81 10.67 11.70
C SER A 237 -21.41 10.38 11.15
N LEU A 238 -21.05 9.11 10.94
CA LEU A 238 -19.74 8.71 10.40
C LEU A 238 -19.51 9.26 8.99
N TYR A 239 -20.48 9.12 8.09
CA TYR A 239 -20.38 9.66 6.74
C TYR A 239 -20.30 11.19 6.71
N ARG A 240 -21.13 11.89 7.51
CA ARG A 240 -21.08 13.34 7.61
C ARG A 240 -19.70 13.83 8.08
N ARG A 241 -19.10 13.18 9.06
CA ARG A 241 -17.75 13.50 9.52
C ARG A 241 -16.71 13.21 8.44
N ALA A 242 -16.73 12.02 7.86
CA ALA A 242 -15.77 11.64 6.83
C ALA A 242 -15.79 12.57 5.61
N LEU A 243 -16.97 13.07 5.22
CA LEU A 243 -17.14 13.88 4.01
C LEU A 243 -17.05 15.40 4.25
N GLY A 244 -17.22 15.87 5.48
CA GLY A 244 -17.30 17.32 5.75
C GLY A 244 -16.56 17.79 6.99
N GLU A 245 -16.91 17.27 8.17
CA GLU A 245 -16.42 17.79 9.45
C GLU A 245 -15.01 17.31 9.82
N GLY A 246 -14.55 16.22 9.20
CA GLY A 246 -13.34 15.47 9.58
C GLY A 246 -13.64 14.35 10.56
N LEU A 247 -13.25 13.13 10.22
CA LEU A 247 -13.32 11.95 11.10
C LEU A 247 -12.01 11.85 11.89
N THR A 248 -12.06 11.93 13.21
CA THR A 248 -10.89 11.91 14.08
C THR A 248 -10.75 10.60 14.85
N TRP A 249 -9.56 10.33 15.41
CA TRP A 249 -9.35 9.20 16.33
C TRP A 249 -10.27 9.28 17.56
N GLU A 250 -10.59 10.50 18.04
CA GLU A 250 -11.51 10.68 19.15
C GLU A 250 -12.94 10.25 18.80
N ASP A 251 -13.36 10.51 17.56
CA ASP A 251 -14.66 10.03 17.06
C ASP A 251 -14.70 8.52 16.97
N LEU A 252 -13.61 7.87 16.51
CA LEU A 252 -13.50 6.41 16.51
C LEU A 252 -13.61 5.86 17.94
N PHE A 253 -12.85 6.38 18.89
CA PHE A 253 -12.89 5.92 20.29
C PHE A 253 -14.26 6.13 20.94
N THR A 254 -14.93 7.23 20.61
CA THR A 254 -16.29 7.50 21.10
C THR A 254 -17.29 6.50 20.52
N ALA A 255 -17.21 6.24 19.20
CA ALA A 255 -18.10 5.30 18.53
C ALA A 255 -17.88 3.84 18.97
N THR A 256 -16.66 3.51 19.40
CA THR A 256 -16.31 2.16 19.89
C THR A 256 -16.69 1.90 21.34
N ALA A 257 -17.34 2.82 22.05
CA ALA A 257 -17.65 2.63 23.46
C ALA A 257 -18.32 1.27 23.74
N GLY A 258 -17.56 0.32 24.30
CA GLY A 258 -17.98 -1.06 24.57
C GLY A 258 -18.06 -2.00 23.33
N ARG A 259 -17.49 -1.62 22.20
CA ARG A 259 -17.41 -2.41 20.96
C ARG A 259 -15.97 -2.58 20.52
N THR A 260 -15.72 -3.53 19.63
CA THR A 260 -14.37 -3.89 19.16
C THR A 260 -14.05 -3.25 17.83
N VAL A 261 -12.81 -2.78 17.65
CA VAL A 261 -12.16 -2.51 16.38
C VAL A 261 -11.33 -3.74 16.02
N LEU A 262 -11.39 -4.20 14.80
CA LEU A 262 -10.56 -5.31 14.34
C LEU A 262 -9.39 -4.81 13.51
N CYS A 263 -8.24 -5.44 13.68
CA CYS A 263 -7.08 -5.26 12.84
C CYS A 263 -6.36 -6.59 12.64
N GLY A 264 -5.64 -6.68 11.54
CA GLY A 264 -4.98 -7.91 11.12
C GLY A 264 -5.96 -8.91 10.47
N ASP A 265 -5.45 -9.66 9.53
CA ASP A 265 -6.14 -10.78 8.87
C ASP A 265 -5.10 -11.87 8.66
N ASP A 266 -5.46 -13.13 8.96
CA ASP A 266 -4.67 -14.34 8.65
C ASP A 266 -3.17 -14.28 9.00
N GLY A 267 -2.82 -13.66 10.12
CA GLY A 267 -1.43 -13.53 10.56
C GLY A 267 -0.69 -12.32 9.98
N ALA A 268 -1.39 -11.43 9.28
CA ALA A 268 -0.86 -10.14 8.88
C ALA A 268 -0.46 -9.30 10.11
N ASP A 269 0.44 -8.38 9.89
CA ASP A 269 1.13 -7.64 10.92
C ASP A 269 0.18 -6.87 11.86
N THR A 270 0.28 -7.21 13.13
CA THR A 270 -0.65 -6.79 14.17
C THR A 270 -0.49 -5.32 14.62
N ALA A 271 0.66 -4.73 14.34
CA ALA A 271 0.93 -3.33 14.67
C ALA A 271 0.32 -2.33 13.67
N PHE A 272 -0.31 -2.82 12.64
CA PHE A 272 -0.71 -2.05 11.49
C PHE A 272 -1.62 -0.85 11.80
N ALA A 273 -2.63 -1.02 12.66
CA ALA A 273 -3.48 0.09 13.09
C ALA A 273 -2.71 1.14 13.90
N ALA A 274 -1.70 0.73 14.67
CA ALA A 274 -0.83 1.63 15.42
C ALA A 274 0.16 2.36 14.51
N ASP A 275 0.65 1.71 13.43
CA ASP A 275 1.48 2.35 12.39
C ASP A 275 0.70 3.45 11.69
N ILE A 276 -0.56 3.17 11.30
CA ILE A 276 -1.47 4.16 10.72
C ILE A 276 -1.66 5.35 11.67
N LEU A 277 -1.89 5.09 12.95
CA LEU A 277 -2.05 6.15 13.96
C LEU A 277 -0.81 7.03 14.02
N CYS A 278 0.39 6.44 14.04
CA CYS A 278 1.65 7.20 14.03
C CYS A 278 1.78 8.06 12.76
N ALA A 279 1.46 7.52 11.59
CA ALA A 279 1.48 8.26 10.34
C ALA A 279 0.52 9.46 10.36
N THR A 280 -0.70 9.28 10.88
CA THR A 280 -1.69 10.38 10.97
C THR A 280 -1.28 11.47 11.95
N LEU A 281 -0.42 11.16 12.93
CA LEU A 281 0.20 12.14 13.83
C LEU A 281 1.40 12.85 13.18
N GLY A 282 1.76 12.51 11.94
CA GLY A 282 2.91 13.08 11.26
C GLY A 282 4.26 12.57 11.81
N ILE A 283 4.27 11.41 12.49
CA ILE A 283 5.51 10.84 13.01
C ILE A 283 6.27 10.19 11.88
N GLU A 284 7.48 10.67 11.65
CA GLU A 284 8.48 10.04 10.79
C GLU A 284 9.54 9.40 11.70
N PHE A 285 9.64 8.08 11.65
CA PHE A 285 10.58 7.33 12.49
C PHE A 285 12.03 7.46 12.04
N VAL A 286 12.25 7.82 10.78
CA VAL A 286 13.60 8.03 10.24
C VAL A 286 13.66 9.41 9.59
N SER A 287 14.60 10.22 10.02
CA SER A 287 14.89 11.51 9.39
C SER A 287 15.90 11.33 8.26
N HIS A 288 15.71 12.09 7.19
CA HIS A 288 16.53 12.05 5.97
C HIS A 288 17.26 13.37 5.73
N PRO A 289 18.24 13.74 6.59
CA PRO A 289 18.95 15.02 6.42
C PRO A 289 19.76 14.98 5.12
N GLN A 290 19.63 16.04 4.31
CA GLN A 290 20.31 16.15 3.04
C GLN A 290 21.84 16.01 3.22
N GLY A 291 22.45 15.12 2.43
CA GLY A 291 23.91 14.89 2.44
C GLY A 291 24.44 14.20 3.69
N LYS A 292 23.58 13.55 4.47
CA LYS A 292 23.95 12.75 5.64
C LYS A 292 23.20 11.42 5.62
N SER A 293 23.73 10.45 6.33
CA SER A 293 23.05 9.17 6.54
C SER A 293 21.71 9.38 7.26
N PRO A 294 20.69 8.56 6.95
CA PRO A 294 19.46 8.56 7.70
C PRO A 294 19.71 8.27 9.17
N THR A 295 18.89 8.84 10.04
CA THR A 295 18.97 8.62 11.49
C THR A 295 17.58 8.40 12.07
N VAL A 296 17.49 7.59 13.14
CA VAL A 296 16.23 7.38 13.83
C VAL A 296 15.80 8.67 14.52
N ASN A 297 14.58 9.11 14.19
CA ASN A 297 13.98 10.30 14.80
C ASN A 297 13.51 9.98 16.23
N CYS A 298 13.66 10.94 17.13
CA CYS A 298 13.27 10.79 18.53
C CYS A 298 12.67 12.09 19.07
N ASP A 299 11.57 12.53 18.47
CA ASP A 299 10.74 13.62 19.02
C ASP A 299 9.95 13.07 20.22
N LEU A 300 10.41 13.34 21.43
CA LEU A 300 9.84 12.78 22.65
C LEU A 300 8.40 13.22 22.92
N ASP A 301 8.02 14.42 22.50
CA ASP A 301 6.67 14.95 22.72
C ASP A 301 5.68 14.29 21.76
N ALA A 302 6.04 14.17 20.48
CA ALA A 302 5.25 13.46 19.49
C ALA A 302 5.11 11.97 19.86
N LEU A 303 6.19 11.32 20.27
CA LEU A 303 6.19 9.92 20.69
C LEU A 303 5.38 9.67 21.97
N ALA A 304 5.37 10.61 22.92
CA ALA A 304 4.53 10.50 24.13
C ALA A 304 3.04 10.62 23.80
N THR A 305 2.69 11.50 22.86
CA THR A 305 1.32 11.62 22.34
C THR A 305 0.89 10.33 21.65
N ALA A 306 1.71 9.80 20.75
CA ALA A 306 1.45 8.53 20.07
C ALA A 306 1.30 7.37 21.07
N ASN A 307 2.20 7.29 22.05
CA ASN A 307 2.13 6.26 23.10
C ASN A 307 0.77 6.23 23.82
N THR A 308 0.24 7.41 24.14
CA THR A 308 -1.06 7.52 24.80
C THR A 308 -2.20 7.03 23.90
N LEU A 309 -2.20 7.42 22.63
CA LEU A 309 -3.22 7.02 21.66
C LEU A 309 -3.11 5.55 21.26
N ILE A 310 -1.89 5.01 21.15
CA ILE A 310 -1.66 3.57 20.91
C ILE A 310 -2.23 2.75 22.08
N GLY A 311 -2.01 3.18 23.32
CA GLY A 311 -2.59 2.52 24.50
C GLY A 311 -4.13 2.52 24.50
N ARG A 312 -4.75 3.62 24.06
CA ARG A 312 -6.22 3.68 23.88
C ARG A 312 -6.66 2.76 22.75
N LEU A 313 -5.97 2.76 21.61
CA LEU A 313 -6.27 1.88 20.48
C LEU A 313 -6.16 0.41 20.89
N ALA A 314 -5.10 0.03 21.58
CA ALA A 314 -4.89 -1.33 22.08
C ALA A 314 -6.00 -1.79 23.05
N SER A 315 -6.64 -0.86 23.78
CA SER A 315 -7.74 -1.19 24.69
C SER A 315 -9.06 -1.51 23.98
N VAL A 316 -9.24 -1.11 22.73
CA VAL A 316 -10.46 -1.32 21.93
C VAL A 316 -10.21 -2.15 20.67
N CYS A 317 -8.95 -2.38 20.32
CA CYS A 317 -8.56 -3.12 19.11
C CYS A 317 -8.26 -4.58 19.44
N GLU A 318 -8.87 -5.48 18.71
CA GLU A 318 -8.58 -6.91 18.73
C GLU A 318 -7.82 -7.29 17.47
N ILE A 319 -6.73 -8.00 17.67
CA ILE A 319 -5.95 -8.62 16.61
C ILE A 319 -6.47 -10.03 16.41
N SER A 320 -6.99 -10.34 15.23
CA SER A 320 -7.62 -11.65 14.99
C SER A 320 -7.37 -12.13 13.57
N GLY A 321 -6.85 -13.35 13.43
CA GLY A 321 -6.79 -14.07 12.16
C GLY A 321 -8.16 -14.32 11.53
N GLU A 322 -9.26 -14.10 12.28
CA GLU A 322 -10.65 -14.19 11.80
C GLU A 322 -11.30 -12.80 11.69
N SER A 323 -10.51 -11.73 11.54
CA SER A 323 -11.02 -10.36 11.63
C SER A 323 -12.10 -10.08 10.59
N PHE A 324 -11.95 -10.61 9.38
CA PHE A 324 -12.91 -10.45 8.31
C PHE A 324 -14.25 -11.12 8.64
N ASP A 325 -14.22 -12.37 9.09
CA ASP A 325 -15.43 -13.13 9.42
C ASP A 325 -16.15 -12.57 10.66
N LYS A 326 -15.41 -12.13 11.68
CA LYS A 326 -15.97 -11.46 12.85
C LYS A 326 -16.66 -10.15 12.48
N PHE A 327 -16.02 -9.35 11.60
CA PHE A 327 -16.60 -8.12 11.11
C PHE A 327 -17.92 -8.36 10.36
N THR A 328 -17.94 -9.33 9.47
CA THR A 328 -19.14 -9.64 8.65
C THR A 328 -20.29 -10.21 9.49
N ARG A 329 -19.99 -10.93 10.58
CA ARG A 329 -21.00 -11.38 11.55
C ARG A 329 -21.49 -10.27 12.50
N GLY A 330 -20.93 -9.04 12.40
CA GLY A 330 -21.30 -7.91 13.25
C GLY A 330 -20.74 -7.98 14.68
N GLU A 331 -19.76 -8.82 14.94
CA GLU A 331 -19.08 -8.94 16.24
C GLU A 331 -18.18 -7.73 16.53
N ALA A 332 -17.83 -6.97 15.50
CA ALA A 332 -17.09 -5.72 15.61
C ALA A 332 -17.77 -4.60 14.84
N LEU A 333 -17.60 -3.36 15.31
CA LEU A 333 -18.11 -2.18 14.63
C LEU A 333 -17.19 -1.74 13.50
N PHE A 334 -15.89 -1.74 13.73
CA PHE A 334 -14.89 -1.28 12.77
C PHE A 334 -13.87 -2.37 12.45
N ARG A 335 -13.30 -2.28 11.24
CA ARG A 335 -12.17 -3.10 10.81
C ARG A 335 -11.21 -2.25 9.98
N PHE A 336 -9.93 -2.25 10.32
CA PHE A 336 -8.89 -1.78 9.42
C PHE A 336 -8.62 -2.83 8.34
N GLY A 337 -8.44 -2.37 7.12
CA GLY A 337 -8.15 -3.23 5.98
C GLY A 337 -7.63 -2.41 4.80
N THR A 338 -7.34 -3.06 3.70
CA THR A 338 -6.99 -2.38 2.45
C THR A 338 -8.23 -2.10 1.61
N VAL A 339 -8.13 -1.16 0.68
CA VAL A 339 -9.22 -0.86 -0.27
C VAL A 339 -9.63 -2.09 -1.06
N SER A 340 -8.73 -3.05 -1.31
CA SER A 340 -9.05 -4.31 -2.01
C SER A 340 -10.16 -5.14 -1.35
N ASP A 341 -10.38 -4.99 -0.05
CA ASP A 341 -11.40 -5.73 0.69
C ASP A 341 -12.84 -5.42 0.24
N ILE A 342 -13.07 -4.32 -0.49
CA ILE A 342 -14.38 -3.99 -1.06
C ILE A 342 -14.93 -5.15 -1.91
N ARG A 343 -14.07 -5.87 -2.66
CA ARG A 343 -14.47 -7.01 -3.50
C ARG A 343 -14.90 -8.23 -2.68
N ARG A 344 -14.26 -8.44 -1.54
CA ARG A 344 -14.63 -9.52 -0.60
C ARG A 344 -15.94 -9.19 0.10
N LEU A 345 -16.10 -7.93 0.53
CA LEU A 345 -17.30 -7.45 1.25
C LEU A 345 -18.53 -7.38 0.35
N TYR A 346 -18.36 -7.10 -0.94
CA TYR A 346 -19.48 -7.02 -1.88
C TYR A 346 -20.33 -8.30 -1.95
N ASN A 347 -19.71 -9.46 -1.89
CA ASN A 347 -20.35 -10.76 -2.03
C ASN A 347 -21.02 -11.26 -0.74
N LEU A 348 -21.02 -10.48 0.34
CA LEU A 348 -21.53 -10.88 1.64
C LEU A 348 -22.86 -10.17 1.97
N ASP A 349 -23.67 -10.80 2.79
CA ASP A 349 -24.96 -10.27 3.22
C ASP A 349 -24.84 -9.15 4.29
N CYS A 350 -23.63 -8.81 4.68
CA CYS A 350 -23.37 -7.77 5.66
C CYS A 350 -23.51 -6.36 5.03
N GLU A 351 -24.23 -5.47 5.69
CA GLU A 351 -24.25 -4.06 5.35
C GLU A 351 -22.99 -3.38 5.90
N TRP A 352 -22.19 -2.80 5.01
CA TRP A 352 -20.90 -2.18 5.35
C TRP A 352 -20.76 -0.80 4.70
N GLY A 353 -19.83 -0.01 5.22
CA GLY A 353 -19.39 1.24 4.64
C GLY A 353 -17.88 1.37 4.73
N ILE A 354 -17.30 2.24 3.91
CA ILE A 354 -15.88 2.57 3.87
C ILE A 354 -15.68 4.01 4.36
N LEU A 355 -14.62 4.24 5.10
CA LEU A 355 -14.25 5.53 5.68
C LEU A 355 -12.76 5.77 5.46
N PRO A 356 -12.32 7.03 5.34
CA PRO A 356 -10.89 7.31 5.45
C PRO A 356 -10.39 6.92 6.84
N VAL A 357 -9.10 6.68 6.95
CA VAL A 357 -8.43 6.52 8.25
C VAL A 357 -8.66 7.78 9.08
N PRO A 358 -8.95 7.67 10.39
CA PRO A 358 -9.19 8.84 11.23
C PRO A 358 -8.01 9.80 11.27
N MET A 359 -8.29 11.11 11.24
CA MET A 359 -7.30 12.18 11.34
C MET A 359 -6.82 12.36 12.79
N ALA A 360 -5.62 12.89 12.97
CA ALA A 360 -5.14 13.32 14.28
C ALA A 360 -5.91 14.54 14.79
N SER A 361 -6.21 15.49 13.91
CA SER A 361 -7.03 16.67 14.19
C SER A 361 -7.78 17.10 12.91
N THR A 362 -8.86 17.87 13.07
CA THR A 362 -9.67 18.39 11.97
C THR A 362 -8.98 19.50 11.17
N ASP A 363 -7.86 20.04 11.65
CA ASP A 363 -7.13 21.13 10.98
C ASP A 363 -6.19 20.60 9.87
N GLY A 364 -6.02 19.27 9.76
CA GLY A 364 -5.20 18.60 8.75
C GLY A 364 -6.01 17.97 7.63
N GLY A 365 -5.30 17.36 6.67
CA GLY A 365 -5.89 16.46 5.67
C GLY A 365 -5.94 15.03 6.16
N TYR A 366 -6.64 14.18 5.41
CA TYR A 366 -6.57 12.74 5.64
C TYR A 366 -5.21 12.20 5.22
N ILE A 367 -4.62 11.39 6.10
CA ILE A 367 -3.36 10.68 5.89
C ILE A 367 -3.64 9.19 6.05
N THR A 368 -3.11 8.38 5.17
CA THR A 368 -3.17 6.92 5.29
C THR A 368 -1.84 6.28 4.96
N LEU A 369 -1.72 4.98 5.17
CA LEU A 369 -0.56 4.21 4.75
C LEU A 369 -0.85 3.38 3.51
N GLY A 370 0.17 3.18 2.67
CA GLY A 370 0.20 2.05 1.75
C GLY A 370 0.60 0.78 2.50
N ALA A 371 -0.02 -0.35 2.16
CA ALA A 371 0.36 -1.65 2.73
C ALA A 371 1.82 -1.99 2.40
N GLU A 372 2.46 -2.79 3.25
CA GLU A 372 3.85 -3.27 3.06
C GLU A 372 4.06 -3.97 1.70
N THR A 373 3.00 -4.56 1.18
CA THR A 373 3.02 -5.27 -0.11
C THR A 373 2.83 -4.36 -1.32
N ARG A 374 2.71 -3.01 -1.13
CA ARG A 374 2.54 -2.11 -2.28
C ARG A 374 3.70 -2.21 -3.26
N PRO A 375 3.45 -1.93 -4.56
CA PRO A 375 4.51 -1.97 -5.56
C PRO A 375 5.47 -0.78 -5.42
N VAL A 376 6.74 -1.05 -5.68
CA VAL A 376 7.79 -0.03 -5.83
C VAL A 376 8.60 -0.30 -7.11
N ILE A 377 9.20 0.73 -7.67
CA ILE A 377 10.08 0.61 -8.84
C ILE A 377 11.54 0.77 -8.40
N ALA A 378 12.38 -0.15 -8.88
CA ALA A 378 13.84 -0.05 -8.87
C ALA A 378 14.36 0.12 -10.32
N CYS A 379 15.36 0.98 -10.53
CA CYS A 379 16.10 1.02 -11.79
C CYS A 379 17.21 -0.04 -11.75
N VAL A 380 17.19 -0.97 -12.70
CA VAL A 380 18.11 -2.13 -12.79
C VAL A 380 18.83 -2.22 -14.13
N GLY A 381 18.65 -1.26 -15.03
CA GLY A 381 19.12 -1.27 -16.43
C GLY A 381 20.61 -0.99 -16.63
N GLY A 382 21.35 -0.69 -15.57
CA GLY A 382 22.77 -0.36 -15.66
C GLY A 382 23.09 1.01 -16.30
N ALA A 383 24.36 1.39 -16.35
CA ALA A 383 24.81 2.75 -16.67
C ALA A 383 24.46 3.23 -18.10
N GLY A 384 24.35 2.32 -19.06
CA GLY A 384 23.99 2.67 -20.46
C GLY A 384 22.53 2.94 -20.71
N ARG A 385 21.65 2.74 -19.70
CA ARG A 385 20.19 2.84 -19.82
C ARG A 385 19.59 3.94 -18.94
N THR A 386 20.41 4.66 -18.21
CA THR A 386 19.97 5.64 -17.20
C THR A 386 19.11 6.76 -17.77
N GLU A 387 19.42 7.25 -18.98
CA GLU A 387 18.65 8.31 -19.63
C GLU A 387 17.24 7.83 -20.00
N LEU A 388 17.12 6.65 -20.59
CA LEU A 388 15.82 6.04 -20.91
C LEU A 388 15.01 5.75 -19.63
N CYS A 389 15.64 5.15 -18.61
CA CYS A 389 14.98 4.85 -17.32
C CYS A 389 14.43 6.10 -16.67
N GLY A 390 15.23 7.17 -16.61
CA GLY A 390 14.80 8.44 -15.99
C GLY A 390 13.67 9.12 -16.74
N ALA A 391 13.77 9.19 -18.08
CA ALA A 391 12.72 9.77 -18.92
C ALA A 391 11.42 8.96 -18.86
N ALA A 392 11.50 7.63 -18.92
CA ALA A 392 10.34 6.76 -18.84
C ALA A 392 9.64 6.85 -17.49
N LEU A 393 10.41 6.86 -16.40
CA LEU A 393 9.84 6.98 -15.05
C LEU A 393 9.16 8.32 -14.84
N ALA A 394 9.79 9.42 -15.29
CA ALA A 394 9.18 10.76 -15.24
C ALA A 394 7.88 10.84 -16.07
N ALA A 395 7.84 10.22 -17.26
CA ALA A 395 6.65 10.21 -18.08
C ALA A 395 5.52 9.34 -17.49
N LEU A 396 5.84 8.19 -16.92
CA LEU A 396 4.87 7.34 -16.24
C LEU A 396 4.28 8.03 -15.02
N ASP A 397 5.10 8.73 -14.24
CA ASP A 397 4.64 9.51 -13.09
C ASP A 397 3.71 10.65 -13.53
N ALA A 398 4.17 11.51 -14.44
CA ALA A 398 3.41 12.64 -14.94
C ALA A 398 2.07 12.24 -15.60
N ALA A 399 2.04 11.09 -16.27
CA ALA A 399 0.82 10.59 -16.89
C ALA A 399 -0.15 9.92 -15.90
N SER A 400 0.26 9.58 -14.69
CA SER A 400 -0.56 8.87 -13.70
C SER A 400 -1.53 9.81 -12.99
N GLY A 401 -1.05 10.64 -12.13
CA GLY A 401 -1.84 11.64 -11.42
C GLY A 401 -3.17 11.16 -10.82
N ALA A 402 -3.97 12.09 -10.40
CA ALA A 402 -5.23 11.81 -9.70
C ALA A 402 -6.32 11.11 -10.55
N TRP A 403 -6.23 11.13 -11.87
CA TRP A 403 -7.27 10.53 -12.73
C TRP A 403 -7.33 9.00 -12.66
N LEU A 404 -6.23 8.32 -12.30
CA LEU A 404 -6.28 6.88 -12.03
C LEU A 404 -7.09 6.56 -10.77
N GLY A 405 -7.04 7.41 -9.76
CA GLY A 405 -7.89 7.30 -8.57
C GLY A 405 -9.38 7.46 -8.91
N ASP A 406 -9.70 8.43 -9.75
CA ASP A 406 -11.08 8.63 -10.24
C ASP A 406 -11.59 7.39 -10.99
N ALA A 407 -10.80 6.87 -11.93
CA ALA A 407 -11.16 5.68 -12.70
C ALA A 407 -11.35 4.43 -11.80
N TYR A 408 -10.55 4.31 -10.74
CA TYR A 408 -10.73 3.24 -9.76
C TYR A 408 -12.05 3.38 -8.99
N ALA A 409 -12.36 4.57 -8.51
CA ALA A 409 -13.60 4.82 -7.76
C ALA A 409 -14.84 4.56 -8.62
N ASP A 410 -14.80 4.96 -9.89
CA ASP A 410 -15.88 4.72 -10.85
C ASP A 410 -16.06 3.22 -11.12
N ALA A 411 -14.96 2.49 -11.37
CA ALA A 411 -15.00 1.04 -11.53
C ALA A 411 -15.53 0.33 -10.26
N ALA A 412 -15.18 0.81 -9.07
CA ALA A 412 -15.68 0.28 -7.82
C ALA A 412 -17.17 0.56 -7.60
N LEU A 413 -17.67 1.74 -8.01
CA LEU A 413 -19.10 2.07 -7.96
C LEU A 413 -19.90 1.13 -8.84
N ASP A 414 -19.42 0.88 -10.05
CA ASP A 414 -20.12 0.03 -11.02
C ASP A 414 -20.16 -1.46 -10.60
N THR A 415 -19.19 -1.90 -9.79
CA THR A 415 -18.98 -3.33 -9.53
C THR A 415 -19.17 -3.75 -8.08
N CYS A 416 -18.79 -2.92 -7.10
CA CYS A 416 -18.65 -3.34 -5.71
C CYS A 416 -19.39 -2.48 -4.68
N LEU A 417 -19.49 -1.16 -4.91
CA LEU A 417 -20.12 -0.27 -3.94
C LEU A 417 -21.65 -0.31 -4.04
N ARG A 418 -22.31 -0.22 -2.89
CA ARG A 418 -23.77 -0.35 -2.80
C ARG A 418 -24.51 0.98 -2.58
N ASP A 419 -23.78 2.04 -2.25
CA ASP A 419 -24.36 3.34 -1.96
C ASP A 419 -23.41 4.51 -2.31
N ASN A 420 -24.02 5.69 -2.53
CA ASN A 420 -23.30 6.89 -2.93
C ASN A 420 -22.37 7.44 -1.83
N ASN A 421 -22.68 7.24 -0.55
CA ASN A 421 -21.80 7.70 0.52
C ASN A 421 -20.50 6.88 0.57
N SER A 422 -20.59 5.56 0.36
CA SER A 422 -19.40 4.71 0.21
C SER A 422 -18.54 5.11 -0.99
N TYR A 423 -19.15 5.49 -2.11
CA TYR A 423 -18.43 6.02 -3.27
C TYR A 423 -17.69 7.32 -2.93
N LEU A 424 -18.38 8.29 -2.32
CA LEU A 424 -17.77 9.58 -1.96
C LEU A 424 -16.66 9.43 -0.92
N THR A 425 -16.84 8.53 0.04
CA THR A 425 -15.79 8.27 1.05
C THR A 425 -14.63 7.48 0.47
N LEU A 426 -14.85 6.55 -0.47
CA LEU A 426 -13.76 5.90 -1.20
C LEU A 426 -12.92 6.93 -1.96
N ARG A 427 -13.55 7.88 -2.66
CA ARG A 427 -12.81 8.98 -3.30
C ARG A 427 -11.99 9.78 -2.29
N ARG A 428 -12.55 10.06 -1.11
CA ARG A 428 -11.82 10.73 -0.02
C ARG A 428 -10.62 9.90 0.45
N VAL A 429 -10.74 8.57 0.49
CA VAL A 429 -9.61 7.67 0.79
C VAL A 429 -8.52 7.76 -0.27
N LEU A 430 -8.91 7.74 -1.55
CA LEU A 430 -7.97 7.81 -2.68
C LEU A 430 -7.28 9.19 -2.81
N ASP A 431 -7.96 10.27 -2.37
CA ASP A 431 -7.41 11.63 -2.30
C ASP A 431 -6.59 11.90 -1.01
N SER A 432 -6.47 10.92 -0.11
CA SER A 432 -5.67 11.08 1.11
C SER A 432 -4.19 11.18 0.80
N ASP A 433 -3.42 11.83 1.68
CA ASP A 433 -1.96 11.75 1.63
C ASP A 433 -1.52 10.33 1.98
N ILE A 434 -1.12 9.57 0.95
CA ILE A 434 -0.71 8.17 1.11
C ILE A 434 0.77 8.16 1.46
N ARG A 435 1.08 7.73 2.69
CA ARG A 435 2.45 7.59 3.18
C ARG A 435 2.93 6.16 3.09
N PHE A 436 4.23 6.03 3.02
CA PHE A 436 4.91 4.75 3.12
C PHE A 436 6.18 4.95 3.93
N ASP A 437 6.32 4.21 5.04
CA ASP A 437 7.45 4.42 5.94
C ASP A 437 8.74 3.83 5.34
N PHE A 438 9.84 4.55 5.50
CA PHE A 438 11.18 4.12 5.14
C PHE A 438 11.53 2.74 5.75
N ALA A 439 11.04 2.47 6.95
CA ALA A 439 11.30 1.20 7.62
C ALA A 439 10.78 -0.01 6.84
N TYR A 440 9.67 0.09 6.12
CA TYR A 440 9.15 -1.00 5.31
C TYR A 440 10.05 -1.34 4.11
N LEU A 441 10.75 -0.34 3.55
CA LEU A 441 11.69 -0.58 2.46
C LEU A 441 13.03 -1.17 2.94
N TYR A 442 13.51 -0.69 4.06
CA TYR A 442 14.90 -0.94 4.49
C TYR A 442 15.06 -1.74 5.78
N ALA A 443 13.97 -2.08 6.49
CA ALA A 443 14.05 -2.87 7.72
C ALA A 443 14.74 -4.23 7.53
N GLY A 444 14.55 -4.86 6.36
CA GLY A 444 15.26 -6.09 6.00
C GLY A 444 16.72 -5.91 5.63
N ALA A 445 17.21 -4.66 5.44
CA ALA A 445 18.62 -4.36 5.22
C ALA A 445 19.38 -4.23 6.54
N THR A 446 18.69 -3.86 7.63
CA THR A 446 19.29 -3.75 8.99
C THR A 446 18.29 -4.25 10.05
N ASP A 447 18.71 -5.25 10.84
CA ASP A 447 17.87 -5.79 11.93
C ASP A 447 17.55 -4.76 13.01
N GLU A 448 18.47 -3.82 13.24
CA GLU A 448 18.35 -2.79 14.26
C GLU A 448 17.31 -1.72 13.88
N LEU A 449 17.15 -1.41 12.60
CA LEU A 449 16.17 -0.43 12.12
C LEU A 449 14.73 -0.92 12.41
N TYR A 450 14.46 -2.18 12.14
CA TYR A 450 13.16 -2.77 12.46
C TYR A 450 12.82 -2.64 13.95
N GLY A 451 13.78 -2.94 14.83
CA GLY A 451 13.59 -2.81 16.28
C GLY A 451 13.32 -1.39 16.75
N ALA A 452 13.93 -0.40 16.09
CA ALA A 452 13.79 1.03 16.42
C ALA A 452 12.52 1.68 15.84
N THR A 453 11.80 1.01 14.96
CA THR A 453 10.63 1.53 14.26
C THR A 453 9.43 0.61 14.46
N ILE A 454 9.16 -0.28 13.56
CA ILE A 454 8.02 -1.21 13.58
C ILE A 454 7.98 -2.05 14.86
N GLY A 455 9.12 -2.60 15.26
CA GLY A 455 9.24 -3.38 16.51
C GLY A 455 8.95 -2.56 17.77
N ALA A 456 9.29 -1.26 17.77
CA ALA A 456 8.99 -0.36 18.88
C ALA A 456 7.48 -0.08 18.98
N ILE A 457 6.81 0.17 17.84
CA ILE A 457 5.34 0.37 17.79
C ILE A 457 4.63 -0.89 18.29
N ARG A 458 5.03 -2.07 17.82
CA ARG A 458 4.46 -3.36 18.28
C ARG A 458 4.63 -3.56 19.76
N SER A 459 5.84 -3.29 20.27
CA SER A 459 6.12 -3.42 21.70
C SER A 459 5.24 -2.50 22.54
N CYS A 460 4.97 -1.29 22.03
CA CYS A 460 4.07 -0.33 22.67
C CYS A 460 2.61 -0.82 22.63
N PHE A 461 2.12 -1.25 21.47
CA PHE A 461 0.75 -1.75 21.30
C PHE A 461 0.46 -2.97 22.20
N GLU A 462 1.42 -3.86 22.33
CA GLU A 462 1.32 -5.03 23.22
C GLU A 462 1.57 -4.70 24.71
N GLY A 463 1.85 -3.46 25.06
CA GLY A 463 2.10 -3.00 26.44
C GLY A 463 3.42 -3.49 27.05
N ARG A 464 4.38 -3.92 26.21
CA ARG A 464 5.71 -4.41 26.66
C ARG A 464 6.67 -3.27 27.02
N ALA A 465 6.55 -2.13 26.35
CA ALA A 465 7.35 -0.94 26.60
C ALA A 465 6.56 0.32 26.22
N THR A 466 6.98 1.49 26.70
CA THR A 466 6.50 2.76 26.14
C THR A 466 7.16 3.00 24.77
N LEU A 467 6.48 3.67 23.85
CA LEU A 467 7.05 3.98 22.54
C LEU A 467 8.35 4.79 22.64
N PRO A 468 8.43 5.86 23.48
CA PRO A 468 9.69 6.59 23.66
C PRO A 468 10.85 5.73 24.20
N ASP A 469 10.57 4.83 25.16
CA ASP A 469 11.63 3.98 25.74
C ASP A 469 12.09 2.91 24.75
N ALA A 470 11.19 2.30 23.99
CA ALA A 470 11.52 1.32 22.97
C ALA A 470 12.44 1.93 21.91
N ILE A 471 12.06 3.10 21.34
CA ILE A 471 12.87 3.80 20.34
C ILE A 471 14.21 4.23 20.92
N LYS A 472 14.23 4.84 22.10
CA LYS A 472 15.47 5.28 22.76
C LYS A 472 16.46 4.14 22.99
N SER A 473 15.97 2.96 23.36
CA SER A 473 16.82 1.78 23.59
C SER A 473 17.46 1.23 22.32
N ALA A 474 16.74 1.25 21.19
CA ALA A 474 17.20 0.72 19.92
C ALA A 474 17.97 1.73 19.05
N ARG A 475 17.74 3.04 19.25
CA ARG A 475 18.22 4.12 18.40
C ARG A 475 19.69 4.06 18.07
N SER A 476 20.56 3.90 19.08
CA SER A 476 22.03 3.95 18.86
C SER A 476 22.54 2.77 18.04
N GLY A 477 21.87 1.63 18.07
CA GLY A 477 22.14 0.47 17.21
C GLY A 477 21.72 0.78 15.78
N ALA A 478 20.48 1.21 15.61
CA ALA A 478 19.92 1.55 14.31
C ALA A 478 20.68 2.68 13.60
N ASP A 479 21.04 3.77 14.30
CA ASP A 479 21.82 4.88 13.73
C ASP A 479 23.19 4.41 13.21
N ARG A 480 23.88 3.50 13.92
CA ARG A 480 25.16 2.94 13.46
C ARG A 480 25.00 2.04 12.25
N GLU A 481 23.94 1.24 12.21
CA GLU A 481 23.67 0.38 11.06
C GLU A 481 23.27 1.20 9.83
N LEU A 482 22.43 2.21 10.01
CA LEU A 482 22.06 3.14 8.93
C LEU A 482 23.30 3.86 8.38
N ALA A 483 24.19 4.38 9.24
CA ALA A 483 25.46 4.97 8.78
C ALA A 483 26.29 3.97 7.98
N ARG A 484 26.44 2.74 8.47
CA ARG A 484 27.24 1.69 7.78
C ARG A 484 26.65 1.29 6.41
N VAL A 485 25.34 1.37 6.25
CA VAL A 485 24.65 0.92 5.04
C VAL A 485 24.57 2.03 3.99
N PHE A 486 24.48 3.30 4.41
CA PHE A 486 24.24 4.45 3.53
C PHE A 486 25.40 5.46 3.44
N GLU A 487 26.53 5.22 4.10
CA GLU A 487 27.80 5.92 3.90
C GLU A 487 28.72 5.18 2.90
#